data_0aa8fa07130688d5b69e20767387f242
#
_entry.id   0aa8fa07130688d5b69e20767387f242
#
_cell.length_a   1.000
_cell.length_b   1.000
_cell.length_c   1.000
_cell.angle_alpha   90.00
_cell.angle_beta   90.00
_cell.angle_gamma   90.00
#
_symmetry.space_group_name_H-M   'P 1'
#
loop_
_entity.id
_entity.type
_entity.pdbx_description
1 polymer ?
#
loop_
_entity_poly.entity_id
_entity_poly.type
_entity_poly.pdbx_seq_one_letter_code
_entity_poly.pdbx_strand_id
1 'polypeptide(L)'
;MNEILRLTKVTKSFQHKKAVNEVSFTIGKGEVVAILGPNGAGKTTTISIILGLLKPSAGEVTLFNHQPHEKRVREKIGTMLQEVSVMPGLKVREILELIRSYYPMPLAMEELIKLTGLTEQDLKTRAEKLSGGQKRRLSFALALAGNPELIIFDEPTVGMDITARNRFWQTVRMLAAQGKTVIFSTHYLQEADDAADRILLFKDGSIVADGTPEQIKARITKQSVSFMVNPEMSLVALYQHSEIDDIYRKNNRVYVQTTNTDKVLELIFQEKLGAYDIKIERGKLEEAFEQLTSETKEAI
;
A
#
# COMPACT_ATOMS: atom_id res chain seq x y z
N MET A 1 17.47 9.43 -10.69
CA MET A 1 16.07 8.94 -10.64
C MET A 1 15.17 10.10 -10.99
N ASN A 2 14.19 9.92 -11.87
CA ASN A 2 13.23 10.99 -12.19
C ASN A 2 12.21 11.08 -11.04
N GLU A 3 12.45 11.97 -10.11
CA GLU A 3 11.56 12.23 -8.98
C GLU A 3 10.27 12.89 -9.46
N ILE A 4 9.13 12.35 -9.01
CA ILE A 4 7.80 12.89 -9.31
C ILE A 4 7.22 13.66 -8.14
N LEU A 5 7.45 13.18 -6.92
CA LEU A 5 6.92 13.75 -5.69
C LEU A 5 8.03 13.91 -4.66
N ARG A 6 8.05 15.08 -4.00
CA ARG A 6 8.89 15.36 -2.84
C ARG A 6 8.08 16.04 -1.75
N LEU A 7 8.17 15.51 -0.54
CA LEU A 7 7.78 16.17 0.70
C LEU A 7 9.02 16.50 1.51
N THR A 8 9.10 17.71 2.06
CA THR A 8 10.22 18.14 2.90
C THR A 8 9.68 18.73 4.20
N LYS A 9 9.88 18.03 5.32
CA LYS A 9 9.46 18.39 6.68
C LYS A 9 8.00 18.89 6.75
N VAL A 10 7.12 18.21 6.04
CA VAL A 10 5.70 18.58 5.96
C VAL A 10 5.04 18.37 7.31
N THR A 11 4.42 19.42 7.83
CA THR A 11 3.64 19.39 9.05
C THR A 11 2.24 19.92 8.80
N LYS A 12 1.23 19.27 9.36
CA LYS A 12 -0.15 19.76 9.39
C LYS A 12 -0.75 19.64 10.75
N SER A 13 -1.14 20.78 11.30
CA SER A 13 -1.85 20.86 12.59
C SER A 13 -3.28 21.30 12.37
N PHE A 14 -4.19 20.69 13.14
CA PHE A 14 -5.57 21.10 13.30
C PHE A 14 -5.79 21.40 14.79
N GLN A 15 -6.02 22.67 15.12
CA GLN A 15 -6.10 23.13 16.50
C GLN A 15 -4.88 22.67 17.31
N HIS A 16 -5.06 21.72 18.24
CA HIS A 16 -4.00 21.21 19.12
C HIS A 16 -3.39 19.89 18.68
N LYS A 17 -3.89 19.27 17.58
CA LYS A 17 -3.40 17.97 17.09
C LYS A 17 -2.57 18.13 15.82
N LYS A 18 -1.33 17.61 15.85
CA LYS A 18 -0.53 17.43 14.64
C LYS A 18 -1.00 16.16 13.93
N ALA A 19 -1.70 16.32 12.80
CA ALA A 19 -2.15 15.20 11.98
C ALA A 19 -1.03 14.67 11.05
N VAL A 20 -0.06 15.53 10.70
CA VAL A 20 1.17 15.18 9.99
C VAL A 20 2.29 15.95 10.67
N ASN A 21 3.40 15.27 11.00
CA ASN A 21 4.48 15.82 11.80
C ASN A 21 5.83 15.56 11.13
N GLU A 22 6.41 16.59 10.52
CA GLU A 22 7.74 16.63 9.88
C GLU A 22 7.99 15.51 8.86
N VAL A 23 6.96 15.11 8.12
CA VAL A 23 7.03 14.04 7.13
C VAL A 23 7.90 14.47 5.94
N SER A 24 8.89 13.64 5.60
CA SER A 24 9.78 13.83 4.45
C SER A 24 9.96 12.51 3.70
N PHE A 25 9.71 12.51 2.40
CA PHE A 25 10.00 11.40 1.49
C PHE A 25 9.97 11.87 0.04
N THR A 26 10.49 11.04 -0.84
CA THR A 26 10.45 11.25 -2.30
C THR A 26 9.87 10.01 -2.97
N ILE A 27 9.20 10.18 -4.11
CA ILE A 27 8.71 9.09 -4.95
C ILE A 27 9.24 9.30 -6.37
N GLY A 28 9.83 8.25 -6.93
CA GLY A 28 10.32 8.20 -8.29
C GLY A 28 9.25 7.82 -9.31
N LYS A 29 9.54 8.02 -10.58
CA LYS A 29 8.66 7.61 -11.68
C LYS A 29 8.55 6.09 -11.75
N GLY A 30 7.32 5.60 -11.89
CA GLY A 30 7.03 4.16 -12.06
C GLY A 30 6.97 3.38 -10.75
N GLU A 31 7.15 4.00 -9.58
CA GLU A 31 7.01 3.33 -8.29
C GLU A 31 5.54 3.11 -7.93
N VAL A 32 5.24 1.98 -7.30
CA VAL A 32 3.97 1.70 -6.61
C VAL A 32 4.21 1.80 -5.11
N VAL A 33 3.72 2.87 -4.49
CA VAL A 33 3.98 3.18 -3.08
C VAL A 33 2.72 3.06 -2.24
N ALA A 34 2.78 2.24 -1.20
CA ALA A 34 1.72 2.14 -0.20
C ALA A 34 1.96 3.11 0.97
N ILE A 35 0.96 3.90 1.32
CA ILE A 35 0.88 4.64 2.57
C ILE A 35 0.06 3.81 3.54
N LEU A 36 0.74 3.09 4.42
CA LEU A 36 0.15 2.14 5.36
C LEU A 36 0.07 2.73 6.76
N GLY A 37 -0.96 2.39 7.53
CA GLY A 37 -1.08 2.82 8.93
C GLY A 37 -2.51 2.73 9.45
N PRO A 38 -2.71 2.80 10.77
CA PRO A 38 -4.04 2.76 11.38
C PRO A 38 -4.89 3.99 11.02
N ASN A 39 -6.17 3.92 11.35
CA ASN A 39 -7.05 5.07 11.21
C ASN A 39 -6.57 6.24 12.09
N GLY A 40 -6.54 7.45 11.51
CA GLY A 40 -6.04 8.64 12.18
C GLY A 40 -4.51 8.81 12.16
N ALA A 41 -3.75 7.92 11.53
CA ALA A 41 -2.28 8.04 11.41
C ALA A 41 -1.79 9.19 10.51
N GLY A 42 -2.68 9.89 9.81
CA GLY A 42 -2.32 11.02 8.95
C GLY A 42 -2.30 10.72 7.45
N LYS A 43 -2.66 9.50 7.02
CA LYS A 43 -2.62 9.06 5.60
C LYS A 43 -3.44 9.97 4.68
N THR A 44 -4.75 10.08 4.89
CA THR A 44 -5.66 10.92 4.09
C THR A 44 -5.27 12.40 4.15
N THR A 45 -4.78 12.88 5.31
CA THR A 45 -4.27 14.25 5.44
C THR A 45 -3.05 14.47 4.55
N THR A 46 -2.10 13.53 4.54
CA THR A 46 -0.92 13.58 3.69
C THR A 46 -1.31 13.53 2.20
N ILE A 47 -2.22 12.63 1.80
CA ILE A 47 -2.76 12.57 0.45
C ILE A 47 -3.41 13.90 0.04
N SER A 48 -4.23 14.49 0.92
CA SER A 48 -4.89 15.78 0.66
C SER A 48 -3.87 16.93 0.46
N ILE A 49 -2.76 16.89 1.18
CA ILE A 49 -1.66 17.85 1.01
C ILE A 49 -0.96 17.62 -0.34
N ILE A 50 -0.64 16.37 -0.69
CA ILE A 50 -0.04 16.00 -1.98
C ILE A 50 -0.92 16.47 -3.15
N LEU A 51 -2.24 16.32 -3.03
CA LEU A 51 -3.20 16.77 -4.05
C LEU A 51 -3.40 18.29 -4.09
N GLY A 52 -2.81 19.05 -3.16
CA GLY A 52 -3.01 20.49 -3.05
C GLY A 52 -4.41 20.90 -2.60
N LEU A 53 -5.18 19.94 -2.04
CA LEU A 53 -6.49 20.18 -1.44
C LEU A 53 -6.38 20.79 -0.05
N LEU A 54 -5.25 20.54 0.60
CA LEU A 54 -4.95 21.02 1.94
C LEU A 54 -3.55 21.66 1.98
N LYS A 55 -3.46 22.89 2.46
CA LYS A 55 -2.17 23.56 2.62
C LYS A 55 -1.45 23.04 3.89
N PRO A 56 -0.18 22.67 3.83
CA PRO A 56 0.59 22.31 5.01
C PRO A 56 0.72 23.51 5.96
N SER A 57 0.90 23.25 7.26
CA SER A 57 1.19 24.27 8.27
C SER A 57 2.67 24.68 8.25
N ALA A 58 3.56 23.76 7.88
CA ALA A 58 5.00 23.97 7.66
C ALA A 58 5.53 22.92 6.67
N GLY A 59 6.72 23.17 6.13
CA GLY A 59 7.33 22.32 5.13
C GLY A 59 6.83 22.58 3.71
N GLU A 60 7.30 21.79 2.75
CA GLU A 60 7.04 21.99 1.34
C GLU A 60 6.70 20.67 0.64
N VAL A 61 5.82 20.75 -0.37
CA VAL A 61 5.46 19.65 -1.27
C VAL A 61 5.65 20.10 -2.71
N THR A 62 6.34 19.30 -3.49
CA THR A 62 6.46 19.50 -4.93
C THR A 62 6.05 18.26 -5.70
N LEU A 63 5.34 18.44 -6.80
CA LEU A 63 4.94 17.42 -7.77
C LEU A 63 5.45 17.83 -9.15
N PHE A 64 6.18 16.94 -9.82
CA PHE A 64 6.79 17.23 -11.12
C PHE A 64 7.63 18.53 -11.09
N ASN A 65 8.30 18.82 -9.96
CA ASN A 65 9.04 20.06 -9.65
C ASN A 65 8.17 21.34 -9.63
N HIS A 66 6.87 21.22 -9.39
CA HIS A 66 5.91 22.31 -9.32
C HIS A 66 5.04 22.21 -8.07
N GLN A 67 4.31 23.28 -7.78
CA GLN A 67 3.38 23.29 -6.67
C GLN A 67 2.11 22.46 -7.01
N PRO A 68 1.56 21.68 -6.06
CA PRO A 68 0.43 20.78 -6.31
C PRO A 68 -0.81 21.46 -6.91
N HIS A 69 -1.04 22.73 -6.60
CA HIS A 69 -2.22 23.47 -7.05
C HIS A 69 -2.12 23.98 -8.50
N GLU A 70 -0.96 23.87 -9.14
CA GLU A 70 -0.78 24.36 -10.51
C GLU A 70 -1.55 23.48 -11.52
N LYS A 71 -2.17 24.11 -12.53
CA LYS A 71 -2.97 23.42 -13.54
C LYS A 71 -2.19 22.31 -14.24
N ARG A 72 -0.94 22.58 -14.64
CA ARG A 72 -0.04 21.60 -15.31
C ARG A 72 0.27 20.37 -14.46
N VAL A 73 0.17 20.46 -13.12
CA VAL A 73 0.31 19.34 -12.20
C VAL A 73 -1.00 18.54 -12.17
N ARG A 74 -2.13 19.23 -12.03
CA ARG A 74 -3.46 18.58 -11.97
C ARG A 74 -3.80 17.80 -13.24
N GLU A 75 -3.34 18.25 -14.40
CA GLU A 75 -3.53 17.55 -15.68
C GLU A 75 -2.79 16.21 -15.74
N LYS A 76 -1.78 16.00 -14.88
CA LYS A 76 -0.97 14.79 -14.82
C LYS A 76 -1.36 13.83 -13.69
N ILE A 77 -2.33 14.20 -12.86
CA ILE A 77 -2.75 13.44 -11.68
C ILE A 77 -4.15 12.89 -11.90
N GLY A 78 -4.32 11.60 -11.58
CA GLY A 78 -5.62 10.97 -11.40
C GLY A 78 -5.83 10.62 -9.93
N THR A 79 -7.03 10.80 -9.41
CA THR A 79 -7.30 10.50 -8.01
C THR A 79 -8.63 9.79 -7.81
N MET A 80 -8.61 8.82 -6.89
CA MET A 80 -9.80 8.15 -6.37
C MET A 80 -9.78 8.29 -4.86
N LEU A 81 -10.66 9.14 -4.34
CA LEU A 81 -10.79 9.38 -2.90
C LEU A 81 -11.70 8.33 -2.25
N GLN A 82 -11.63 8.24 -0.93
CA GLN A 82 -12.38 7.27 -0.13
C GLN A 82 -13.89 7.37 -0.36
N GLU A 83 -14.43 8.58 -0.35
CA GLU A 83 -15.84 8.82 -0.64
C GLU A 83 -16.09 8.92 -2.14
N VAL A 84 -17.01 8.11 -2.62
CA VAL A 84 -17.42 8.14 -4.03
C VAL A 84 -18.64 9.05 -4.16
N SER A 85 -18.39 10.31 -4.45
CA SER A 85 -19.43 11.25 -4.84
C SER A 85 -19.68 11.15 -6.33
N VAL A 86 -20.94 11.01 -6.72
CA VAL A 86 -21.35 10.97 -8.14
C VAL A 86 -22.24 12.18 -8.47
N MET A 87 -22.14 12.65 -9.70
CA MET A 87 -23.00 13.73 -10.20
C MET A 87 -24.43 13.20 -10.43
N PRO A 88 -25.43 13.66 -9.66
CA PRO A 88 -26.79 13.19 -9.84
C PRO A 88 -27.36 13.65 -11.17
N GLY A 89 -28.29 12.87 -11.73
CA GLY A 89 -28.96 13.20 -12.98
C GLY A 89 -28.25 12.83 -14.27
N LEU A 90 -26.92 12.63 -14.23
CA LEU A 90 -26.10 12.25 -15.39
C LEU A 90 -25.92 10.73 -15.50
N LYS A 91 -25.83 10.25 -16.75
CA LYS A 91 -25.40 8.89 -17.04
C LYS A 91 -23.89 8.77 -16.87
N VAL A 92 -23.43 7.56 -16.60
CA VAL A 92 -21.99 7.25 -16.47
C VAL A 92 -21.20 7.71 -17.69
N ARG A 93 -21.70 7.46 -18.91
CA ARG A 93 -21.07 7.93 -20.15
C ARG A 93 -20.92 9.45 -20.18
N GLU A 94 -21.95 10.18 -19.83
CA GLU A 94 -21.96 11.66 -19.84
C GLU A 94 -20.93 12.22 -18.85
N ILE A 95 -20.82 11.61 -17.66
CA ILE A 95 -19.82 11.99 -16.65
C ILE A 95 -18.40 11.71 -17.17
N LEU A 96 -18.16 10.55 -17.76
CA LEU A 96 -16.85 10.22 -18.31
C LEU A 96 -16.46 11.15 -19.46
N GLU A 97 -17.38 11.46 -20.38
CA GLU A 97 -17.15 12.40 -21.48
C GLU A 97 -16.85 13.81 -20.95
N LEU A 98 -17.61 14.27 -19.95
CA LEU A 98 -17.40 15.56 -19.31
C LEU A 98 -16.00 15.63 -18.68
N ILE A 99 -15.63 14.66 -17.85
CA ILE A 99 -14.32 14.68 -17.19
C ILE A 99 -13.18 14.56 -18.20
N ARG A 100 -13.30 13.71 -19.21
CA ARG A 100 -12.30 13.59 -20.29
C ARG A 100 -12.12 14.92 -21.04
N SER A 101 -13.15 15.72 -21.21
CA SER A 101 -13.07 17.02 -21.91
C SER A 101 -12.18 18.05 -21.20
N TYR A 102 -11.88 17.88 -19.93
CA TYR A 102 -10.96 18.76 -19.18
C TYR A 102 -9.49 18.48 -19.46
N TYR A 103 -9.15 17.36 -20.09
CA TYR A 103 -7.78 16.95 -20.32
C TYR A 103 -7.37 17.06 -21.79
N PRO A 104 -6.16 17.51 -22.10
CA PRO A 104 -5.69 17.67 -23.48
C PRO A 104 -5.49 16.33 -24.21
N MET A 105 -5.13 15.28 -23.47
CA MET A 105 -4.85 13.94 -24.02
C MET A 105 -5.53 12.85 -23.18
N PRO A 106 -6.87 12.80 -23.15
CA PRO A 106 -7.59 11.83 -22.34
C PRO A 106 -7.46 10.41 -22.91
N LEU A 107 -7.56 9.40 -22.04
CA LEU A 107 -7.70 8.02 -22.47
C LEU A 107 -8.93 7.81 -23.34
N ALA A 108 -8.84 6.94 -24.33
CA ALA A 108 -9.99 6.54 -25.15
C ALA A 108 -11.09 5.90 -24.28
N MET A 109 -12.36 6.09 -24.65
CA MET A 109 -13.48 5.55 -23.87
C MET A 109 -13.44 4.03 -23.80
N GLU A 110 -13.09 3.38 -24.89
CA GLU A 110 -12.96 1.93 -24.99
C GLU A 110 -11.87 1.39 -24.06
N GLU A 111 -10.76 2.11 -23.93
CA GLU A 111 -9.68 1.75 -23.02
C GLU A 111 -10.08 1.90 -21.55
N LEU A 112 -10.77 3.00 -21.19
CA LEU A 112 -11.33 3.18 -19.86
C LEU A 112 -12.28 2.05 -19.47
N ILE A 113 -13.17 1.65 -20.37
CA ILE A 113 -14.12 0.55 -20.16
C ILE A 113 -13.35 -0.76 -19.90
N LYS A 114 -12.35 -1.06 -20.75
CA LYS A 114 -11.53 -2.27 -20.62
C LYS A 114 -10.77 -2.31 -19.30
N LEU A 115 -10.13 -1.21 -18.91
CA LEU A 115 -9.31 -1.11 -17.70
C LEU A 115 -10.14 -1.25 -16.43
N THR A 116 -11.33 -0.65 -16.41
CA THR A 116 -12.13 -0.52 -15.19
C THR A 116 -13.22 -1.57 -15.05
N GLY A 117 -13.51 -2.28 -16.14
CA GLY A 117 -14.57 -3.29 -16.17
C GLY A 117 -15.98 -2.72 -16.10
N LEU A 118 -16.15 -1.46 -16.48
CA LEU A 118 -17.47 -0.91 -16.77
C LEU A 118 -18.07 -1.63 -17.98
N THR A 119 -19.37 -1.82 -17.96
CA THR A 119 -20.11 -2.45 -19.05
C THR A 119 -20.89 -1.40 -19.85
N GLU A 120 -21.33 -1.75 -21.06
CA GLU A 120 -22.21 -0.89 -21.85
C GLU A 120 -23.53 -0.57 -21.12
N GLN A 121 -24.00 -1.48 -20.26
CA GLN A 121 -25.17 -1.25 -19.42
C GLN A 121 -24.87 -0.20 -18.33
N ASP A 122 -23.68 -0.30 -17.69
CA ASP A 122 -23.24 0.68 -16.70
C ASP A 122 -23.21 2.08 -17.33
N LEU A 123 -22.66 2.22 -18.54
CA LEU A 123 -22.54 3.50 -19.24
C LEU A 123 -23.89 4.19 -19.52
N LYS A 124 -24.95 3.40 -19.73
CA LYS A 124 -26.30 3.90 -19.98
C LYS A 124 -27.06 4.21 -18.70
N THR A 125 -26.56 3.75 -17.54
CA THR A 125 -27.21 3.91 -16.24
C THR A 125 -26.90 5.28 -15.66
N ARG A 126 -27.86 5.90 -14.95
CA ARG A 126 -27.62 7.11 -14.18
C ARG A 126 -26.73 6.82 -12.97
N ALA A 127 -25.76 7.68 -12.70
CA ALA A 127 -24.73 7.43 -11.70
C ALA A 127 -25.27 7.21 -10.28
N GLU A 128 -26.36 7.86 -9.90
CA GLU A 128 -27.01 7.66 -8.61
C GLU A 128 -27.61 6.26 -8.43
N LYS A 129 -27.97 5.58 -9.54
CA LYS A 129 -28.56 4.23 -9.54
C LYS A 129 -27.53 3.10 -9.52
N LEU A 130 -26.25 3.42 -9.58
CA LEU A 130 -25.18 2.45 -9.52
C LEU A 130 -25.08 1.78 -8.13
N SER A 131 -24.78 0.49 -8.12
CA SER A 131 -24.36 -0.21 -6.89
C SER A 131 -23.02 0.34 -6.35
N GLY A 132 -22.67 0.04 -5.10
CA GLY A 132 -21.40 0.45 -4.52
C GLY A 132 -20.18 0.03 -5.35
N GLY A 133 -20.15 -1.21 -5.83
CA GLY A 133 -19.08 -1.72 -6.69
C GLY A 133 -19.04 -1.03 -8.06
N GLN A 134 -20.19 -0.72 -8.65
CA GLN A 134 -20.27 0.04 -9.91
C GLN A 134 -19.79 1.49 -9.71
N LYS A 135 -20.15 2.14 -8.60
CA LYS A 135 -19.64 3.48 -8.24
C LYS A 135 -18.13 3.48 -8.08
N ARG A 136 -17.55 2.42 -7.46
CA ARG A 136 -16.09 2.26 -7.35
C ARG A 136 -15.44 2.14 -8.73
N ARG A 137 -15.99 1.33 -9.64
CA ARG A 137 -15.48 1.23 -11.02
C ARG A 137 -15.57 2.57 -11.77
N LEU A 138 -16.67 3.31 -11.59
CA LEU A 138 -16.77 4.67 -12.13
C LEU A 138 -15.71 5.60 -11.55
N SER A 139 -15.51 5.61 -10.23
CA SER A 139 -14.47 6.42 -9.58
C SER A 139 -13.07 6.09 -10.10
N PHE A 140 -12.78 4.80 -10.31
CA PHE A 140 -11.54 4.36 -10.92
C PHE A 140 -11.40 4.86 -12.37
N ALA A 141 -12.48 4.80 -13.16
CA ALA A 141 -12.48 5.31 -14.53
C ALA A 141 -12.25 6.83 -14.57
N LEU A 142 -12.84 7.56 -13.64
CA LEU A 142 -12.63 9.02 -13.53
C LEU A 142 -11.18 9.35 -13.18
N ALA A 143 -10.55 8.56 -12.28
CA ALA A 143 -9.14 8.73 -11.96
C ALA A 143 -8.23 8.50 -13.18
N LEU A 144 -8.58 7.60 -14.09
CA LEU A 144 -7.81 7.29 -15.29
C LEU A 144 -8.14 8.18 -16.49
N ALA A 145 -9.26 8.91 -16.47
CA ALA A 145 -9.83 9.61 -17.63
C ALA A 145 -8.84 10.56 -18.32
N GLY A 146 -7.99 11.24 -17.55
CA GLY A 146 -6.99 12.19 -18.07
C GLY A 146 -5.68 11.55 -18.54
N ASN A 147 -5.56 10.22 -18.56
CA ASN A 147 -4.30 9.50 -18.84
C ASN A 147 -3.15 9.95 -17.92
N PRO A 148 -3.31 9.94 -16.60
CA PRO A 148 -2.37 10.54 -15.65
C PRO A 148 -0.99 9.88 -15.67
N GLU A 149 0.05 10.64 -15.27
CA GLU A 149 1.38 10.12 -14.97
C GLU A 149 1.48 9.62 -13.53
N LEU A 150 0.72 10.24 -12.61
CA LEU A 150 0.61 9.87 -11.20
C LEU A 150 -0.84 9.57 -10.86
N ILE A 151 -1.06 8.42 -10.24
CA ILE A 151 -2.39 7.99 -9.79
C ILE A 151 -2.37 7.86 -8.28
N ILE A 152 -3.34 8.48 -7.59
CA ILE A 152 -3.43 8.46 -6.14
C ILE A 152 -4.77 7.86 -5.72
N PHE A 153 -4.72 6.82 -4.90
CA PHE A 153 -5.88 6.11 -4.38
C PHE A 153 -5.94 6.22 -2.85
N ASP A 154 -7.06 6.68 -2.32
CA ASP A 154 -7.30 6.68 -0.87
C ASP A 154 -8.27 5.55 -0.52
N GLU A 155 -7.75 4.46 0.08
CA GLU A 155 -8.47 3.25 0.44
C GLU A 155 -9.34 2.66 -0.71
N PRO A 156 -8.74 2.35 -1.87
CA PRO A 156 -9.49 2.12 -3.11
C PRO A 156 -10.39 0.88 -3.08
N THR A 157 -10.05 -0.13 -2.29
CA THR A 157 -10.68 -1.47 -2.32
C THR A 157 -11.72 -1.69 -1.23
N VAL A 158 -11.93 -0.70 -0.36
CA VAL A 158 -12.96 -0.77 0.67
C VAL A 158 -14.34 -1.01 0.04
N GLY A 159 -15.01 -2.09 0.51
CA GLY A 159 -16.33 -2.49 0.00
C GLY A 159 -16.31 -3.25 -1.33
N MET A 160 -15.14 -3.62 -1.85
CA MET A 160 -15.02 -4.54 -2.99
C MET A 160 -15.04 -6.01 -2.53
N ASP A 161 -15.67 -6.86 -3.31
CA ASP A 161 -15.49 -8.30 -3.17
C ASP A 161 -14.07 -8.73 -3.63
N ILE A 162 -13.68 -9.97 -3.31
CA ILE A 162 -12.35 -10.52 -3.60
C ILE A 162 -12.02 -10.45 -5.10
N THR A 163 -13.00 -10.78 -5.96
CA THR A 163 -12.80 -10.81 -7.42
C THR A 163 -12.57 -9.40 -7.98
N ALA A 164 -13.38 -8.43 -7.55
CA ALA A 164 -13.24 -7.03 -7.93
C ALA A 164 -11.93 -6.43 -7.45
N ARG A 165 -11.51 -6.76 -6.21
CA ARG A 165 -10.23 -6.34 -5.63
C ARG A 165 -9.04 -6.88 -6.43
N ASN A 166 -9.04 -8.17 -6.73
CA ASN A 166 -7.96 -8.80 -7.53
C ASN A 166 -7.84 -8.16 -8.91
N ARG A 167 -8.96 -7.92 -9.59
CA ARG A 167 -8.98 -7.25 -10.90
C ARG A 167 -8.46 -5.82 -10.82
N PHE A 168 -8.83 -5.07 -9.78
CA PHE A 168 -8.34 -3.72 -9.53
C PHE A 168 -6.80 -3.72 -9.42
N TRP A 169 -6.22 -4.56 -8.57
CA TRP A 169 -4.77 -4.64 -8.38
C TRP A 169 -4.03 -5.15 -9.62
N GLN A 170 -4.61 -6.08 -10.38
CA GLN A 170 -4.05 -6.49 -11.67
C GLN A 170 -3.97 -5.31 -12.65
N THR A 171 -5.01 -4.48 -12.70
CA THR A 171 -5.01 -3.27 -13.54
C THR A 171 -3.97 -2.26 -13.06
N VAL A 172 -3.85 -2.04 -11.75
CA VAL A 172 -2.83 -1.16 -11.16
C VAL A 172 -1.41 -1.61 -11.53
N ARG A 173 -1.10 -2.90 -11.41
CA ARG A 173 0.19 -3.46 -11.80
C ARG A 173 0.48 -3.28 -13.29
N MET A 174 -0.53 -3.46 -14.14
CA MET A 174 -0.39 -3.24 -15.58
C MET A 174 -0.09 -1.76 -15.89
N LEU A 175 -0.75 -0.82 -15.23
CA LEU A 175 -0.48 0.61 -15.37
C LEU A 175 0.93 0.97 -14.89
N ALA A 176 1.38 0.40 -13.77
CA ALA A 176 2.74 0.58 -13.28
C ALA A 176 3.80 0.04 -14.26
N ALA A 177 3.56 -1.14 -14.84
CA ALA A 177 4.43 -1.71 -15.89
C ALA A 177 4.51 -0.82 -17.16
N GLN A 178 3.49 0.01 -17.40
CA GLN A 178 3.49 1.05 -18.44
C GLN A 178 4.21 2.35 -18.03
N GLY A 179 4.81 2.39 -16.82
CA GLY A 179 5.55 3.53 -16.31
C GLY A 179 4.69 4.56 -15.57
N LYS A 180 3.44 4.26 -15.25
CA LYS A 180 2.62 5.09 -14.37
C LYS A 180 3.11 4.95 -12.93
N THR A 181 3.13 6.06 -12.18
CA THR A 181 3.41 6.04 -10.75
C THR A 181 2.12 5.91 -9.99
N VAL A 182 2.10 5.09 -8.95
CA VAL A 182 0.90 4.86 -8.15
C VAL A 182 1.20 5.07 -6.68
N ILE A 183 0.36 5.84 -6.01
CA ILE A 183 0.35 5.99 -4.55
C ILE A 183 -1.01 5.50 -4.06
N PHE A 184 -1.03 4.64 -3.06
CA PHE A 184 -2.31 4.26 -2.46
C PHE A 184 -2.20 4.22 -0.94
N SER A 185 -3.29 4.62 -0.27
CA SER A 185 -3.43 4.35 1.16
C SER A 185 -4.19 3.06 1.38
N THR A 186 -3.82 2.35 2.42
CA THR A 186 -4.58 1.19 2.90
C THR A 186 -4.34 0.98 4.38
N HIS A 187 -5.27 0.32 5.04
CA HIS A 187 -5.10 -0.28 6.35
C HIS A 187 -5.02 -1.82 6.27
N TYR A 188 -5.16 -2.38 5.07
CA TYR A 188 -5.01 -3.81 4.80
C TYR A 188 -3.55 -4.11 4.46
N LEU A 189 -2.87 -4.77 5.39
CA LEU A 189 -1.44 -5.12 5.27
C LEU A 189 -1.15 -5.99 4.06
N GLN A 190 -2.04 -6.96 3.79
CA GLN A 190 -1.91 -7.85 2.64
C GLN A 190 -1.90 -7.10 1.29
N GLU A 191 -2.68 -6.02 1.16
CA GLU A 191 -2.67 -5.21 -0.07
C GLU A 191 -1.34 -4.49 -0.27
N ALA A 192 -0.76 -3.95 0.80
CA ALA A 192 0.54 -3.31 0.74
C ALA A 192 1.64 -4.34 0.42
N ASP A 193 1.56 -5.54 1.00
CA ASP A 193 2.50 -6.63 0.76
C ASP A 193 2.46 -7.13 -0.69
N ASP A 194 1.24 -7.30 -1.23
CA ASP A 194 1.04 -7.88 -2.57
C ASP A 194 1.24 -6.87 -3.70
N ALA A 195 0.94 -5.59 -3.49
CA ALA A 195 0.84 -4.62 -4.57
C ALA A 195 1.95 -3.54 -4.59
N ALA A 196 2.59 -3.25 -3.46
CA ALA A 196 3.54 -2.14 -3.37
C ALA A 196 4.99 -2.57 -3.62
N ASP A 197 5.75 -1.73 -4.32
CA ASP A 197 7.21 -1.82 -4.40
C ASP A 197 7.87 -1.25 -3.13
N ARG A 198 7.17 -0.30 -2.46
CA ARG A 198 7.64 0.40 -1.27
C ARG A 198 6.49 0.76 -0.36
N ILE A 199 6.71 0.64 0.93
CA ILE A 199 5.73 0.97 1.97
C ILE A 199 6.27 2.13 2.81
N LEU A 200 5.44 3.15 2.98
CA LEU A 200 5.60 4.21 3.97
C LEU A 200 4.65 3.91 5.12
N LEU A 201 5.20 3.46 6.25
CA LEU A 201 4.41 3.11 7.42
C LEU A 201 4.19 4.34 8.29
N PHE A 202 2.95 4.76 8.42
CA PHE A 202 2.52 5.93 9.19
C PHE A 202 2.01 5.54 10.58
N LYS A 203 2.46 6.29 11.60
CA LYS A 203 1.94 6.24 12.95
C LYS A 203 1.96 7.65 13.55
N ASP A 204 0.86 8.07 14.17
CA ASP A 204 0.73 9.36 14.89
C ASP A 204 1.26 10.58 14.10
N GLY A 205 0.98 10.59 12.80
CA GLY A 205 1.36 11.66 11.89
C GLY A 205 2.80 11.60 11.37
N SER A 206 3.59 10.58 11.72
CA SER A 206 4.99 10.44 11.31
C SER A 206 5.23 9.13 10.55
N ILE A 207 6.30 9.07 9.75
CA ILE A 207 6.74 7.83 9.11
C ILE A 207 7.64 7.09 10.09
N VAL A 208 7.24 5.87 10.47
CA VAL A 208 8.00 5.00 11.39
C VAL A 208 8.82 3.94 10.66
N ALA A 209 8.45 3.61 9.43
CA ALA A 209 9.26 2.75 8.56
C ALA A 209 9.06 3.14 7.09
N ASP A 210 10.12 2.96 6.30
CA ASP A 210 10.20 3.23 4.87
C ASP A 210 11.09 2.18 4.23
N GLY A 211 10.57 1.44 3.25
CA GLY A 211 11.31 0.37 2.56
C GLY A 211 10.41 -0.55 1.77
N THR A 212 10.98 -1.57 1.13
CA THR A 212 10.19 -2.63 0.49
C THR A 212 9.44 -3.45 1.53
N PRO A 213 8.36 -4.15 1.14
CA PRO A 213 7.67 -5.07 2.05
C PRO A 213 8.63 -6.04 2.76
N GLU A 214 9.59 -6.61 2.01
CA GLU A 214 10.60 -7.54 2.54
C GLU A 214 11.52 -6.86 3.54
N GLN A 215 11.99 -5.63 3.26
CA GLN A 215 12.85 -4.88 4.17
C GLN A 215 12.14 -4.56 5.49
N ILE A 216 10.86 -4.21 5.43
CA ILE A 216 10.06 -3.92 6.63
C ILE A 216 9.86 -5.19 7.44
N LYS A 217 9.49 -6.30 6.80
CA LYS A 217 9.36 -7.61 7.45
C LYS A 217 10.68 -8.03 8.11
N ALA A 218 11.79 -7.93 7.40
CA ALA A 218 13.11 -8.36 7.89
C ALA A 218 13.63 -7.54 9.08
N ARG A 219 13.22 -6.27 9.21
CA ARG A 219 13.67 -5.43 10.35
C ARG A 219 13.03 -5.82 11.68
N ILE A 220 11.88 -6.48 11.66
CA ILE A 220 11.01 -6.57 12.85
C ILE A 220 10.63 -8.00 13.15
N THR A 221 10.43 -8.81 12.12
CA THR A 221 10.04 -10.20 12.33
C THR A 221 11.24 -11.11 12.20
N LYS A 222 11.54 -11.83 13.28
CA LYS A 222 12.48 -12.93 13.22
C LYS A 222 11.95 -13.97 12.25
N GLN A 223 12.75 -14.35 11.28
CA GLN A 223 12.41 -15.46 10.41
C GLN A 223 12.36 -16.73 11.24
N SER A 224 11.54 -17.69 10.91
CA SER A 224 11.53 -18.97 11.57
C SER A 224 11.58 -20.12 10.57
N VAL A 225 12.33 -21.15 10.95
CA VAL A 225 12.25 -22.45 10.30
C VAL A 225 11.37 -23.34 11.17
N SER A 226 10.26 -23.81 10.62
CA SER A 226 9.36 -24.69 11.34
C SER A 226 9.37 -26.09 10.71
N PHE A 227 9.36 -27.14 11.54
CA PHE A 227 9.40 -28.51 11.09
C PHE A 227 8.78 -29.47 12.10
N MET A 228 8.40 -30.63 11.62
CA MET A 228 7.99 -31.76 12.44
C MET A 228 9.21 -32.64 12.74
N VAL A 229 9.27 -33.16 13.95
CA VAL A 229 10.33 -34.08 14.39
C VAL A 229 9.72 -35.13 15.33
N ASN A 230 10.36 -36.30 15.44
CA ASN A 230 9.96 -37.27 16.44
C ASN A 230 9.99 -36.64 17.86
N PRO A 231 8.90 -36.78 18.67
CA PRO A 231 8.82 -36.16 20.01
C PRO A 231 10.01 -36.51 20.94
N GLU A 232 10.64 -37.67 20.77
CA GLU A 232 11.80 -38.11 21.55
C GLU A 232 13.13 -37.49 21.10
N MET A 233 13.16 -36.80 19.95
CA MET A 233 14.37 -36.21 19.42
C MET A 233 14.81 -35.00 20.23
N SER A 234 16.08 -35.04 20.63
CA SER A 234 16.71 -33.92 21.37
C SER A 234 17.02 -32.75 20.42
N LEU A 235 16.64 -31.54 20.81
CA LEU A 235 16.94 -30.30 20.07
C LEU A 235 18.11 -29.53 20.70
N VAL A 236 18.82 -30.16 21.67
CA VAL A 236 19.90 -29.51 22.44
C VAL A 236 20.99 -28.96 21.51
N ALA A 237 21.32 -29.67 20.43
CA ALA A 237 22.30 -29.22 19.46
C ALA A 237 21.96 -27.86 18.84
N LEU A 238 20.67 -27.58 18.58
CA LEU A 238 20.24 -26.31 18.00
C LEU A 238 20.41 -25.13 18.97
N TYR A 239 20.23 -25.33 20.28
CA TYR A 239 20.39 -24.27 21.29
C TYR A 239 21.84 -23.76 21.45
N GLN A 240 22.83 -24.47 20.94
CA GLN A 240 24.25 -24.11 21.07
C GLN A 240 24.71 -23.14 19.97
N HIS A 241 23.91 -22.88 18.97
CA HIS A 241 24.28 -22.03 17.85
C HIS A 241 23.85 -20.57 18.05
N SER A 242 24.81 -19.66 17.89
CA SER A 242 24.63 -18.20 18.09
C SER A 242 23.63 -17.54 17.12
N GLU A 243 23.32 -18.19 16.02
CA GLU A 243 22.38 -17.69 15.01
C GLU A 243 20.93 -18.09 15.29
N ILE A 244 20.68 -18.84 16.36
CA ILE A 244 19.37 -19.25 16.82
C ILE A 244 18.97 -18.37 18.01
N ASP A 245 17.91 -17.59 17.81
CA ASP A 245 17.41 -16.66 18.82
C ASP A 245 16.51 -17.34 19.85
N ASP A 246 15.62 -18.23 19.35
CA ASP A 246 14.66 -18.95 20.20
C ASP A 246 14.19 -20.24 19.54
N ILE A 247 13.82 -21.23 20.36
CA ILE A 247 13.23 -22.49 19.91
C ILE A 247 12.02 -22.82 20.77
N TYR A 248 10.87 -23.00 20.16
CA TYR A 248 9.67 -23.42 20.86
C TYR A 248 8.87 -24.47 20.09
N ARG A 249 8.01 -25.21 20.80
CA ARG A 249 7.10 -26.19 20.21
C ARG A 249 5.66 -25.74 20.33
N LYS A 250 4.91 -25.86 19.21
CA LYS A 250 3.47 -25.58 19.16
C LYS A 250 2.80 -26.64 18.27
N ASN A 251 1.77 -27.31 18.79
CA ASN A 251 1.01 -28.32 18.02
C ASN A 251 1.90 -29.38 17.35
N ASN A 252 2.86 -29.95 18.09
CA ASN A 252 3.81 -30.96 17.64
C ASN A 252 4.80 -30.50 16.54
N ARG A 253 4.85 -29.20 16.25
CA ARG A 253 5.80 -28.57 15.34
C ARG A 253 6.84 -27.76 16.12
N VAL A 254 8.09 -27.87 15.72
CA VAL A 254 9.19 -27.07 16.27
C VAL A 254 9.33 -25.81 15.43
N TYR A 255 9.53 -24.68 16.09
CA TYR A 255 9.80 -23.38 15.50
C TYR A 255 11.16 -22.90 15.99
N VAL A 256 12.06 -22.60 15.07
CA VAL A 256 13.40 -22.07 15.33
C VAL A 256 13.44 -20.66 14.79
N GLN A 257 13.47 -19.68 15.69
CA GLN A 257 13.62 -18.27 15.32
C GLN A 257 15.09 -17.96 15.03
N THR A 258 15.35 -17.30 13.90
CA THR A 258 16.70 -17.02 13.42
C THR A 258 16.73 -15.81 12.49
N THR A 259 17.92 -15.22 12.36
CA THR A 259 18.21 -14.23 11.30
C THR A 259 18.74 -14.89 10.02
N ASN A 260 19.09 -16.21 10.07
CA ASN A 260 19.70 -16.95 8.97
C ASN A 260 19.05 -18.34 8.81
N THR A 261 17.99 -18.40 8.00
CA THR A 261 17.22 -19.65 7.77
C THR A 261 18.04 -20.74 7.10
N ASP A 262 18.98 -20.39 6.21
CA ASP A 262 19.81 -21.35 5.49
C ASP A 262 20.74 -22.08 6.46
N LYS A 263 21.29 -21.37 7.44
CA LYS A 263 22.12 -21.96 8.48
C LYS A 263 21.33 -22.93 9.35
N VAL A 264 20.09 -22.59 9.71
CA VAL A 264 19.22 -23.51 10.46
C VAL A 264 18.91 -24.77 9.67
N LEU A 265 18.66 -24.65 8.36
CA LEU A 265 18.46 -25.81 7.50
C LEU A 265 19.72 -26.70 7.46
N GLU A 266 20.90 -26.08 7.29
CA GLU A 266 22.17 -26.81 7.32
C GLU A 266 22.32 -27.60 8.61
N LEU A 267 22.06 -26.97 9.76
CA LEU A 267 22.14 -27.63 11.08
C LEU A 267 21.13 -28.78 11.23
N ILE A 268 19.90 -28.61 10.78
CA ILE A 268 18.89 -29.68 10.81
C ILE A 268 19.37 -30.93 10.07
N PHE A 269 20.05 -30.77 8.94
CA PHE A 269 20.57 -31.89 8.16
C PHE A 269 21.88 -32.43 8.72
N GLN A 270 22.81 -31.60 9.20
CA GLN A 270 24.06 -32.02 9.81
C GLN A 270 23.83 -32.84 11.08
N GLU A 271 22.97 -32.38 11.96
CA GLU A 271 22.62 -33.04 13.22
C GLU A 271 21.66 -34.24 13.04
N LYS A 272 21.26 -34.53 11.79
CA LYS A 272 20.36 -35.64 11.44
C LYS A 272 19.10 -35.70 12.31
N LEU A 273 18.48 -34.54 12.53
CA LEU A 273 17.33 -34.41 13.42
C LEU A 273 16.07 -35.16 12.94
N GLY A 274 16.09 -35.79 11.76
CA GLY A 274 14.92 -36.48 11.21
C GLY A 274 13.74 -35.56 10.98
N ALA A 275 14.03 -34.28 10.73
CA ALA A 275 12.99 -33.27 10.48
C ALA A 275 12.26 -33.52 9.15
N TYR A 276 10.95 -33.36 9.15
CA TYR A 276 10.10 -33.47 7.98
C TYR A 276 9.05 -32.36 7.96
N ASP A 277 8.38 -32.12 6.82
CA ASP A 277 7.43 -31.02 6.59
C ASP A 277 8.08 -29.67 7.00
N ILE A 278 9.32 -29.43 6.52
CA ILE A 278 10.06 -28.21 6.82
C ILE A 278 9.44 -27.02 6.07
N LYS A 279 9.21 -25.93 6.80
CA LYS A 279 8.69 -24.68 6.24
C LYS A 279 9.55 -23.52 6.72
N ILE A 280 9.87 -22.60 5.82
CA ILE A 280 10.46 -21.31 6.18
C ILE A 280 9.29 -20.34 6.31
N GLU A 281 9.06 -19.89 7.53
CA GLU A 281 8.05 -18.88 7.81
C GLU A 281 8.78 -17.54 7.93
N ARG A 282 8.51 -16.68 6.96
CA ARG A 282 8.93 -15.28 7.05
C ARG A 282 7.89 -14.55 7.88
N GLY A 283 8.34 -13.67 8.75
CA GLY A 283 7.44 -12.87 9.56
C GLY A 283 6.40 -12.16 8.68
N LYS A 284 5.21 -12.08 9.19
CA LYS A 284 4.10 -11.40 8.49
C LYS A 284 4.23 -9.89 8.68
N LEU A 285 3.76 -9.14 7.69
CA LEU A 285 3.72 -7.68 7.78
C LEU A 285 2.84 -7.20 8.96
N GLU A 286 1.85 -8.03 9.38
CA GLU A 286 1.01 -7.82 10.55
C GLU A 286 1.84 -7.77 11.85
N GLU A 287 2.75 -8.71 12.04
CA GLU A 287 3.62 -8.77 13.22
C GLU A 287 4.56 -7.57 13.26
N ALA A 288 5.12 -7.24 12.09
CA ALA A 288 5.95 -6.05 11.92
C ALA A 288 5.17 -4.76 12.26
N PHE A 289 3.95 -4.67 11.81
CA PHE A 289 3.07 -3.54 12.07
C PHE A 289 2.72 -3.41 13.56
N GLU A 290 2.35 -4.50 14.23
CA GLU A 290 2.03 -4.52 15.64
C GLU A 290 3.22 -4.07 16.49
N GLN A 291 4.43 -4.57 16.23
CA GLN A 291 5.63 -4.18 16.96
C GLN A 291 5.96 -2.70 16.78
N LEU A 292 6.04 -2.20 15.53
CA LEU A 292 6.31 -0.77 15.27
C LEU A 292 5.23 0.15 15.82
N THR A 293 4.01 -0.35 15.95
CA THR A 293 2.91 0.44 16.50
C THR A 293 2.78 0.32 18.01
N SER A 294 3.35 -0.68 18.69
CA SER A 294 3.33 -0.88 20.14
C SER A 294 4.51 -0.23 20.88
N GLU A 295 5.73 -0.29 20.34
CA GLU A 295 6.97 0.17 21.00
C GLU A 295 6.98 1.65 21.43
N THR A 296 6.04 2.48 20.97
CA THR A 296 5.99 3.91 21.37
C THR A 296 5.21 4.15 22.68
N LYS A 297 4.65 3.12 23.34
CA LYS A 297 3.93 3.28 24.60
C LYS A 297 4.83 3.17 25.85
N GLU A 298 6.07 2.71 25.73
CA GLU A 298 6.97 2.48 26.87
C GLU A 298 8.01 3.60 27.11
N ALA A 299 8.00 4.66 26.31
CA ALA A 299 8.93 5.79 26.43
C ALA A 299 8.23 7.08 26.89
N ILE A 300 7.48 7.02 28.01
CA ILE A 300 7.05 8.21 28.76
C ILE A 300 7.22 7.94 30.25
#